data_104c974cd05502511c81572398d386e4
#
_entry.id   104c974cd05502511c81572398d386e4
#
_cell.length_a   1.000
_cell.length_b   1.000
_cell.length_c   1.000
_cell.angle_alpha   90.00
_cell.angle_beta   90.00
_cell.angle_gamma   90.00
#
_symmetry.space_group_name_H-M   'P 1'
#
loop_
_entity.id
_entity.type
_entity.pdbx_description
1 polymer ?
#
loop_
_entity_poly.entity_id
_entity_poly.type
_entity_poly.pdbx_seq_one_letter_code
_entity_poly.pdbx_strand_id
1 'polypeptide(L)'
;MRTYKARGIVLHTIKYGDSSAIAYLFTDVLGRMSYMVQGIRSKRGRGNKAALLQPMFLVEFEGVEQPHAQMHRIREMHSLRPLMSVPFDVRKSTISMFMAEVLYRLIREVEANEPLFDFLCEAVLKLDAMREGIANYHLWFLVRLSAYLGFYPGNEYIENGCFDIRGGLFTPSMPAHRIGMNEACARLLGTLMECEADALAEIPLSRARRTEFMEAMLSFFGYHFDSIHSVRSISILREVF
;
A
#
# COMPACT_ATOMS: atom_id res chain seq x y z
N MET A 1 2.35 13.36 30.25
CA MET A 1 2.19 13.10 28.81
C MET A 1 3.57 13.08 28.19
N ARG A 2 3.94 11.98 27.59
CA ARG A 2 5.23 11.84 26.90
C ARG A 2 5.06 12.30 25.45
N THR A 3 5.97 13.12 24.94
CA THR A 3 6.02 13.50 23.53
C THR A 3 7.12 12.71 22.82
N TYR A 4 6.93 12.43 21.54
CA TYR A 4 7.91 11.74 20.71
C TYR A 4 7.81 12.27 19.26
N LYS A 5 8.90 12.17 18.53
CA LYS A 5 8.93 12.45 17.09
C LYS A 5 8.83 11.14 16.32
N ALA A 6 8.10 11.15 15.23
CA ALA A 6 7.95 10.00 14.36
C ALA A 6 7.76 10.43 12.89
N ARG A 7 8.16 9.54 12.00
CA ARG A 7 7.76 9.56 10.58
C ARG A 7 6.54 8.67 10.41
N GLY A 8 5.64 9.03 9.52
CA GLY A 8 4.42 8.26 9.28
C GLY A 8 3.97 8.30 7.84
N ILE A 9 3.30 7.23 7.43
CA ILE A 9 2.62 7.09 6.15
C ILE A 9 1.13 7.08 6.42
N VAL A 10 0.38 7.95 5.76
CA VAL A 10 -1.07 8.06 5.95
C VAL A 10 -1.77 6.89 5.24
N LEU A 11 -2.44 6.03 6.01
CA LEU A 11 -3.17 4.90 5.48
C LEU A 11 -4.66 5.20 5.34
N HIS A 12 -5.26 5.84 6.33
CA HIS A 12 -6.69 6.13 6.33
C HIS A 12 -7.00 7.34 7.19
N THR A 13 -8.01 8.11 6.79
CA THR A 13 -8.43 9.31 7.54
C THR A 13 -9.94 9.34 7.66
N ILE A 14 -10.43 9.57 8.87
CA ILE A 14 -11.85 9.69 9.17
C ILE A 14 -12.10 11.11 9.70
N LYS A 15 -13.05 11.83 9.12
CA LYS A 15 -13.48 13.12 9.65
C LYS A 15 -14.08 12.94 11.04
N TYR A 16 -13.66 13.78 12.00
CA TYR A 16 -14.15 13.77 13.37
C TYR A 16 -14.54 15.18 13.81
N GLY A 17 -15.83 15.46 13.89
CA GLY A 17 -16.34 16.80 14.15
C GLY A 17 -16.02 17.80 13.03
N ASP A 18 -16.02 19.09 13.36
CA ASP A 18 -15.92 20.17 12.37
C ASP A 18 -14.49 20.50 11.95
N SER A 19 -13.52 20.33 12.85
CA SER A 19 -12.13 20.76 12.64
C SER A 19 -11.09 19.70 12.98
N SER A 20 -11.50 18.45 13.20
CA SER A 20 -10.61 17.34 13.58
C SER A 20 -10.75 16.15 12.65
N ALA A 21 -9.75 15.31 12.64
CA ALA A 21 -9.76 14.00 11.97
C ALA A 21 -9.08 12.95 12.83
N ILE A 22 -9.45 11.69 12.64
CA ILE A 22 -8.70 10.54 13.12
C ILE A 22 -7.91 10.03 11.93
N ALA A 23 -6.58 10.04 12.04
CA ALA A 23 -5.65 9.53 11.05
C ALA A 23 -5.06 8.20 11.52
N TYR A 24 -5.10 7.19 10.65
CA TYR A 24 -4.39 5.93 10.83
C TYR A 24 -3.08 6.04 10.08
N LEU A 25 -1.98 6.04 10.82
CA LEU A 25 -0.64 6.13 10.27
C LEU A 25 0.11 4.82 10.50
N PHE A 26 0.90 4.41 9.51
CA PHE A 26 1.97 3.45 9.72
C PHE A 26 3.23 4.24 10.04
N THR A 27 3.82 4.01 11.21
CA THR A 27 4.92 4.83 11.73
C THR A 27 6.20 4.01 11.88
N ASP A 28 7.34 4.68 11.78
CA ASP A 28 8.66 4.07 11.97
C ASP A 28 8.95 3.61 13.41
N VAL A 29 8.24 4.16 14.41
CA VAL A 29 8.51 3.90 15.83
C VAL A 29 7.46 3.06 16.55
N LEU A 30 6.20 3.03 16.06
CA LEU A 30 5.06 2.38 16.76
C LEU A 30 4.22 1.50 15.82
N GLY A 31 4.69 1.22 14.58
CA GLY A 31 3.87 0.51 13.61
C GLY A 31 2.57 1.26 13.29
N ARG A 32 1.46 0.55 13.15
CA ARG A 32 0.18 1.17 12.85
C ARG A 32 -0.50 1.72 14.09
N MET A 33 -0.73 3.03 14.11
CA MET A 33 -1.40 3.74 15.21
C MET A 33 -2.49 4.69 14.71
N SER A 34 -3.49 4.94 15.56
CA SER A 34 -4.50 5.96 15.33
C SER A 34 -4.15 7.26 16.05
N TYR A 35 -4.38 8.38 15.39
CA TYR A 35 -4.03 9.71 15.89
C TYR A 35 -5.18 10.69 15.75
N MET A 36 -5.48 11.42 16.81
CA MET A 36 -6.33 12.60 16.73
C MET A 36 -5.53 13.77 16.18
N VAL A 37 -5.97 14.32 15.05
CA VAL A 37 -5.41 15.51 14.40
C VAL A 37 -6.40 16.65 14.52
N GLN A 38 -6.06 17.69 15.27
CA GLN A 38 -6.92 18.87 15.48
C GLN A 38 -6.51 20.02 14.55
N GLY A 39 -7.47 20.90 14.24
CA GLY A 39 -7.22 22.12 13.46
C GLY A 39 -7.00 21.86 11.97
N ILE A 40 -7.58 20.77 11.40
CA ILE A 40 -7.43 20.41 9.98
C ILE A 40 -7.99 21.47 9.02
N ARG A 41 -8.93 22.33 9.46
CA ARG A 41 -9.58 23.39 8.68
C ARG A 41 -9.26 24.80 9.20
N SER A 42 -8.20 24.98 9.99
CA SER A 42 -7.89 26.30 10.55
C SER A 42 -7.45 27.27 9.45
N LYS A 43 -8.21 28.37 9.27
CA LYS A 43 -7.86 29.48 8.38
C LYS A 43 -6.64 30.28 8.88
N ARG A 44 -6.23 30.11 10.15
CA ARG A 44 -5.14 30.86 10.81
C ARG A 44 -3.89 30.04 11.09
N GLY A 45 -3.87 28.74 10.78
CA GLY A 45 -2.72 27.87 11.07
C GLY A 45 -1.72 27.81 9.93
N ARG A 46 -0.45 27.69 10.27
CA ARG A 46 0.65 27.38 9.35
C ARG A 46 0.42 26.01 8.70
N GLY A 47 -0.09 26.00 7.47
CA GLY A 47 -0.29 24.80 6.65
C GLY A 47 -1.68 24.17 6.77
N ASN A 48 -2.21 23.70 5.64
CA ASN A 48 -3.46 22.94 5.57
C ASN A 48 -3.19 21.49 5.98
N LYS A 49 -3.34 21.17 7.27
CA LYS A 49 -3.14 19.78 7.76
C LYS A 49 -4.02 18.77 7.02
N ALA A 50 -5.18 19.17 6.50
CA ALA A 50 -6.03 18.28 5.71
C ALA A 50 -5.33 17.81 4.42
N ALA A 51 -4.51 18.65 3.81
CA ALA A 51 -3.75 18.28 2.61
C ALA A 51 -2.68 17.22 2.90
N LEU A 52 -2.14 17.19 4.12
CA LEU A 52 -1.16 16.19 4.55
C LEU A 52 -1.78 14.83 4.89
N LEU A 53 -3.11 14.76 5.05
CA LEU A 53 -3.83 13.55 5.44
C LEU A 53 -4.39 12.77 4.23
N GLN A 54 -3.76 12.93 3.06
CA GLN A 54 -4.10 12.17 1.86
C GLN A 54 -3.46 10.76 1.91
N PRO A 55 -4.06 9.75 1.26
CA PRO A 55 -3.52 8.40 1.21
C PRO A 55 -2.06 8.35 0.75
N MET A 56 -1.23 7.58 1.44
CA MET A 56 0.21 7.39 1.21
C MET A 56 1.08 8.66 1.36
N PHE A 57 0.54 9.76 1.87
CA PHE A 57 1.38 10.93 2.16
C PHE A 57 2.37 10.63 3.28
N LEU A 58 3.60 11.10 3.08
CA LEU A 58 4.70 10.95 4.01
C LEU A 58 4.76 12.17 4.93
N VAL A 59 4.63 11.93 6.22
CA VAL A 59 4.58 12.99 7.23
C VAL A 59 5.62 12.78 8.32
N GLU A 60 6.12 13.88 8.85
CA GLU A 60 6.87 13.94 10.10
C GLU A 60 6.01 14.67 11.14
N PHE A 61 5.95 14.15 12.36
CA PHE A 61 5.08 14.73 13.37
C PHE A 61 5.60 14.55 14.80
N GLU A 62 5.11 15.42 15.70
CA GLU A 62 5.25 15.28 17.13
C GLU A 62 3.98 14.62 17.69
N GLY A 63 4.14 13.38 18.16
CA GLY A 63 3.08 12.61 18.83
C GLY A 63 3.06 12.87 20.32
N VAL A 64 1.86 12.87 20.90
CA VAL A 64 1.63 12.95 22.35
C VAL A 64 0.95 11.66 22.79
N GLU A 65 1.68 10.88 23.58
CA GLU A 65 1.16 9.65 24.16
C GLU A 65 0.05 9.96 25.18
N GLN A 66 -1.07 9.28 25.05
CA GLN A 66 -2.15 9.31 26.02
C GLN A 66 -2.13 7.99 26.80
N PRO A 67 -1.78 8.01 28.10
CA PRO A 67 -1.79 6.81 28.94
C PRO A 67 -3.16 6.15 28.89
N HIS A 68 -3.17 4.83 28.67
CA HIS A 68 -4.39 4.01 28.62
C HIS A 68 -5.34 4.27 27.43
N ALA A 69 -4.96 5.12 26.45
CA ALA A 69 -5.77 5.36 25.27
C ALA A 69 -5.18 4.61 24.05
N GLN A 70 -6.07 4.00 23.26
CA GLN A 70 -5.70 3.35 21.99
C GLN A 70 -5.39 4.36 20.89
N MET A 71 -5.52 5.66 21.16
CA MET A 71 -5.35 6.74 20.19
C MET A 71 -4.46 7.83 20.78
N HIS A 72 -3.40 8.17 20.06
CA HIS A 72 -2.51 9.27 20.41
C HIS A 72 -3.00 10.60 19.81
N ARG A 73 -2.33 11.70 20.12
CA ARG A 73 -2.62 13.02 19.51
C ARG A 73 -1.41 13.50 18.71
N ILE A 74 -1.66 14.17 17.61
CA ILE A 74 -0.63 14.90 16.86
C ILE A 74 -0.69 16.39 17.27
N ARG A 75 0.43 16.89 17.77
CA ARG A 75 0.63 18.29 18.10
C ARG A 75 1.02 19.11 16.86
N GLU A 76 2.10 18.69 16.21
CA GLU A 76 2.61 19.31 14.99
C GLU A 76 2.82 18.24 13.92
N MET A 77 2.62 18.62 12.65
CA MET A 77 2.76 17.73 11.50
C MET A 77 3.24 18.53 10.31
N HIS A 78 4.22 17.98 9.60
CA HIS A 78 4.78 18.54 8.38
C HIS A 78 4.90 17.44 7.31
N SER A 79 5.04 17.84 6.04
CA SER A 79 5.39 16.90 4.98
C SER A 79 6.85 16.46 5.19
N LEU A 80 7.08 15.15 5.28
CA LEU A 80 8.43 14.58 5.29
C LEU A 80 9.07 14.70 3.90
N ARG A 81 8.32 14.39 2.85
CA ARG A 81 8.66 14.52 1.44
C ARG A 81 7.43 14.92 0.64
N PRO A 82 7.43 16.10 0.00
CA PRO A 82 6.32 16.50 -0.87
C PRO A 82 6.20 15.57 -2.07
N LEU A 83 4.99 15.09 -2.34
CA LEU A 83 4.67 14.36 -3.57
C LEU A 83 4.26 15.36 -4.66
N MET A 84 4.94 15.31 -5.79
CA MET A 84 4.82 16.33 -6.84
C MET A 84 3.84 15.96 -7.95
N SER A 85 3.53 14.69 -8.11
CA SER A 85 2.66 14.21 -9.18
C SER A 85 1.49 13.35 -8.69
N VAL A 86 1.66 12.54 -7.65
CA VAL A 86 0.59 11.70 -7.08
C VAL A 86 -0.69 12.49 -6.81
N PRO A 87 -0.67 13.70 -6.21
CA PRO A 87 -1.88 14.46 -5.94
C PRO A 87 -2.59 15.01 -7.19
N PHE A 88 -1.91 15.07 -8.33
CA PHE A 88 -2.36 15.75 -9.54
C PHE A 88 -2.60 14.83 -10.75
N ASP A 89 -2.10 13.59 -10.71
CA ASP A 89 -2.35 12.55 -11.72
C ASP A 89 -3.38 11.55 -11.18
N VAL A 90 -4.55 11.47 -11.83
CA VAL A 90 -5.64 10.60 -11.41
C VAL A 90 -5.23 9.13 -11.36
N ARG A 91 -4.33 8.68 -12.24
CA ARG A 91 -3.83 7.29 -12.25
C ARG A 91 -3.00 7.01 -11.00
N LYS A 92 -2.07 7.90 -10.67
CA LYS A 92 -1.20 7.79 -9.51
C LYS A 92 -1.98 7.92 -8.18
N SER A 93 -2.91 8.87 -8.11
CA SER A 93 -3.76 9.04 -6.92
C SER A 93 -4.65 7.83 -6.68
N THR A 94 -5.16 7.19 -7.74
CA THR A 94 -5.94 5.95 -7.63
C THR A 94 -5.08 4.79 -7.11
N ILE A 95 -3.85 4.64 -7.62
CA ILE A 95 -2.91 3.62 -7.11
C ILE A 95 -2.53 3.91 -5.65
N SER A 96 -2.25 5.16 -5.31
CA SER A 96 -1.94 5.59 -3.93
C SER A 96 -3.09 5.25 -2.96
N MET A 97 -4.33 5.51 -3.37
CA MET A 97 -5.52 5.15 -2.59
C MET A 97 -5.65 3.63 -2.41
N PHE A 98 -5.40 2.85 -3.46
CA PHE A 98 -5.40 1.39 -3.39
C PHE A 98 -4.31 0.87 -2.44
N MET A 99 -3.06 1.35 -2.59
CA MET A 99 -1.95 0.99 -1.69
C MET A 99 -2.30 1.27 -0.22
N ALA A 100 -2.80 2.47 0.06
CA ALA A 100 -3.19 2.86 1.41
C ALA A 100 -4.30 1.97 1.99
N GLU A 101 -5.33 1.64 1.19
CA GLU A 101 -6.41 0.75 1.64
C GLU A 101 -5.93 -0.66 1.89
N VAL A 102 -5.11 -1.24 0.99
CA VAL A 102 -4.50 -2.57 1.18
C VAL A 102 -3.71 -2.59 2.50
N LEU A 103 -2.81 -1.64 2.71
CA LEU A 103 -2.02 -1.56 3.94
C LEU A 103 -2.91 -1.36 5.18
N TYR A 104 -3.92 -0.50 5.11
CA TYR A 104 -4.88 -0.30 6.19
C TYR A 104 -5.61 -1.58 6.59
N ARG A 105 -5.90 -2.46 5.63
CA ARG A 105 -6.56 -3.75 5.88
C ARG A 105 -5.61 -4.82 6.41
N LEU A 106 -4.38 -4.85 5.91
CA LEU A 106 -3.42 -5.92 6.21
C LEU A 106 -2.63 -5.64 7.49
N ILE A 107 -2.11 -4.42 7.67
CA ILE A 107 -1.28 -4.08 8.82
C ILE A 107 -2.17 -3.73 10.00
N ARG A 108 -2.11 -4.53 11.06
CA ARG A 108 -2.86 -4.29 12.32
C ARG A 108 -1.96 -4.14 13.53
N GLU A 109 -0.70 -4.51 13.40
CA GLU A 109 0.25 -4.59 14.49
C GLU A 109 0.73 -3.19 14.91
N VAL A 110 0.89 -3.02 16.21
CA VAL A 110 1.38 -1.80 16.86
C VAL A 110 2.87 -1.94 17.15
N GLU A 111 3.59 -2.67 16.29
CA GLU A 111 5.03 -2.87 16.39
C GLU A 111 5.75 -2.22 15.21
N ALA A 112 6.88 -1.59 15.50
CA ALA A 112 7.72 -0.99 14.48
C ALA A 112 8.27 -2.06 13.52
N ASN A 113 8.18 -1.79 12.23
CA ASN A 113 8.78 -2.61 11.17
C ASN A 113 9.51 -1.65 10.21
N GLU A 114 10.76 -1.36 10.53
CA GLU A 114 11.57 -0.40 9.77
C GLU A 114 11.78 -0.83 8.31
N PRO A 115 12.09 -2.11 7.98
CA PRO A 115 12.22 -2.52 6.59
C PRO A 115 10.94 -2.30 5.76
N LEU A 116 9.77 -2.61 6.34
CA LEU A 116 8.49 -2.36 5.68
C LEU A 116 8.22 -0.85 5.54
N PHE A 117 8.53 -0.06 6.56
CA PHE A 117 8.35 1.39 6.53
C PHE A 117 9.18 2.05 5.41
N ASP A 118 10.46 1.69 5.31
CA ASP A 118 11.36 2.23 4.29
C ASP A 118 10.94 1.79 2.88
N PHE A 119 10.57 0.51 2.70
CA PHE A 119 10.00 0.04 1.42
C PHE A 119 8.76 0.86 1.01
N LEU A 120 7.84 1.12 1.93
CA LEU A 120 6.63 1.88 1.61
C LEU A 120 6.92 3.35 1.27
N CYS A 121 7.88 3.96 1.96
CA CYS A 121 8.36 5.30 1.61
C CYS A 121 8.94 5.33 0.20
N GLU A 122 9.82 4.38 -0.13
CA GLU A 122 10.41 4.28 -1.46
C GLU A 122 9.33 3.99 -2.53
N ALA A 123 8.38 3.10 -2.25
CA ALA A 123 7.32 2.78 -3.19
C ALA A 123 6.49 4.01 -3.57
N VAL A 124 6.07 4.82 -2.60
CA VAL A 124 5.29 6.03 -2.95
C VAL A 124 6.13 7.07 -3.69
N LEU A 125 7.42 7.22 -3.36
CA LEU A 125 8.32 8.15 -4.05
C LEU A 125 8.63 7.68 -5.48
N LYS A 126 8.80 6.37 -5.70
CA LYS A 126 8.93 5.78 -7.05
C LYS A 126 7.67 6.05 -7.87
N LEU A 127 6.48 5.78 -7.33
CA LEU A 127 5.21 6.09 -8.01
C LEU A 127 5.12 7.57 -8.37
N ASP A 128 5.53 8.47 -7.47
CA ASP A 128 5.50 9.91 -7.71
C ASP A 128 6.43 10.30 -8.86
N ALA A 129 7.62 9.73 -8.93
CA ALA A 129 8.62 10.02 -9.96
C ALA A 129 8.31 9.42 -11.33
N MET A 130 7.56 8.32 -11.40
CA MET A 130 7.28 7.58 -12.64
C MET A 130 6.58 8.45 -13.70
N ARG A 131 6.95 8.24 -14.96
CA ARG A 131 6.30 8.87 -16.13
C ARG A 131 5.59 7.82 -16.99
N GLU A 132 6.13 6.62 -17.06
CA GLU A 132 5.67 5.49 -17.87
C GLU A 132 5.47 4.26 -16.99
N GLY A 133 4.81 3.21 -17.48
CA GLY A 133 4.58 1.97 -16.74
C GLY A 133 3.60 2.08 -15.54
N ILE A 134 2.99 3.25 -15.31
CA ILE A 134 2.12 3.54 -14.16
C ILE A 134 1.00 2.51 -14.04
N ALA A 135 0.42 2.07 -15.19
CA ALA A 135 -0.70 1.14 -15.21
C ALA A 135 -0.39 -0.23 -14.56
N ASN A 136 0.88 -0.63 -14.50
CA ASN A 136 1.32 -1.91 -13.94
C ASN A 136 1.84 -1.78 -12.51
N TYR A 137 1.97 -0.55 -11.98
CA TYR A 137 2.63 -0.29 -10.70
C TYR A 137 1.96 -0.98 -9.51
N HIS A 138 0.64 -0.99 -9.46
CA HIS A 138 -0.11 -1.63 -8.38
C HIS A 138 0.09 -3.15 -8.33
N LEU A 139 0.34 -3.81 -9.47
CA LEU A 139 0.64 -5.24 -9.56
C LEU A 139 2.03 -5.53 -8.98
N TRP A 140 3.02 -4.77 -9.42
CA TRP A 140 4.39 -4.84 -8.89
C TRP A 140 4.42 -4.58 -7.39
N PHE A 141 3.70 -3.57 -6.92
CA PHE A 141 3.60 -3.25 -5.50
C PHE A 141 3.07 -4.42 -4.67
N LEU A 142 2.01 -5.12 -5.13
CA LEU A 142 1.49 -6.30 -4.43
C LEU A 142 2.54 -7.41 -4.35
N VAL A 143 3.23 -7.71 -5.46
CA VAL A 143 4.27 -8.74 -5.49
C VAL A 143 5.39 -8.39 -4.50
N ARG A 144 5.90 -7.16 -4.51
CA ARG A 144 6.94 -6.74 -3.57
C ARG A 144 6.46 -6.71 -2.12
N LEU A 145 5.24 -6.25 -1.87
CA LEU A 145 4.65 -6.21 -0.54
C LEU A 145 4.56 -7.59 0.11
N SER A 146 4.28 -8.65 -0.67
CA SER A 146 4.20 -10.02 -0.13
C SER A 146 5.51 -10.48 0.52
N ALA A 147 6.67 -10.02 0.03
CA ALA A 147 7.97 -10.31 0.63
C ALA A 147 8.09 -9.70 2.04
N TYR A 148 7.69 -8.44 2.20
CA TYR A 148 7.74 -7.75 3.50
C TYR A 148 6.71 -8.26 4.51
N LEU A 149 5.65 -8.92 4.02
CA LEU A 149 4.63 -9.56 4.84
C LEU A 149 4.92 -11.06 5.11
N GLY A 150 6.02 -11.61 4.57
CA GLY A 150 6.52 -12.94 4.90
C GLY A 150 5.89 -14.09 4.11
N PHE A 151 5.22 -13.83 2.98
CA PHE A 151 4.63 -14.87 2.12
C PHE A 151 4.98 -14.71 0.64
N TYR A 152 6.22 -14.35 0.36
CA TYR A 152 6.74 -14.29 -1.01
C TYR A 152 6.70 -15.68 -1.67
N PRO A 153 6.53 -15.79 -3.01
CA PRO A 153 6.60 -17.07 -3.70
C PRO A 153 7.87 -17.85 -3.33
N GLY A 154 7.68 -19.14 -2.95
CA GLY A 154 8.72 -19.90 -2.25
C GLY A 154 9.76 -20.56 -3.14
N ASN A 155 9.59 -20.56 -4.48
CA ASN A 155 10.52 -21.15 -5.45
C ASN A 155 10.63 -20.31 -6.72
N GLU A 156 11.54 -20.71 -7.60
CA GLU A 156 11.74 -20.06 -8.89
C GLU A 156 10.58 -20.35 -9.86
N TYR A 157 10.39 -19.43 -10.81
CA TYR A 157 9.43 -19.59 -11.89
C TYR A 157 9.73 -20.84 -12.74
N ILE A 158 8.70 -21.61 -13.04
CA ILE A 158 8.77 -22.79 -13.91
C ILE A 158 8.17 -22.41 -15.27
N GLU A 159 8.96 -22.57 -16.33
CA GLU A 159 8.52 -22.25 -17.69
C GLU A 159 7.28 -23.08 -18.09
N ASN A 160 6.27 -22.41 -18.66
CA ASN A 160 4.95 -22.96 -18.99
C ASN A 160 4.21 -23.61 -17.80
N GLY A 161 4.64 -23.31 -16.58
CA GLY A 161 4.02 -23.77 -15.34
C GLY A 161 2.89 -22.87 -14.87
N CYS A 162 2.31 -23.27 -13.78
CA CYS A 162 1.28 -22.56 -13.03
C CYS A 162 1.84 -22.09 -11.68
N PHE A 163 1.07 -21.32 -10.93
CA PHE A 163 1.41 -20.99 -9.54
C PHE A 163 0.30 -21.49 -8.61
N ASP A 164 0.65 -22.33 -7.67
CA ASP A 164 -0.25 -22.78 -6.62
C ASP A 164 -0.46 -21.67 -5.59
N ILE A 165 -1.61 -21.01 -5.64
CA ILE A 165 -1.97 -19.93 -4.72
C ILE A 165 -2.01 -20.41 -3.27
N ARG A 166 -2.46 -21.63 -3.03
CA ARG A 166 -2.57 -22.20 -1.68
C ARG A 166 -1.22 -22.59 -1.10
N GLY A 167 -0.37 -23.20 -1.92
CA GLY A 167 0.97 -23.62 -1.52
C GLY A 167 2.03 -22.50 -1.59
N GLY A 168 1.76 -21.40 -2.30
CA GLY A 168 2.71 -20.32 -2.52
C GLY A 168 3.89 -20.71 -3.41
N LEU A 169 3.73 -21.68 -4.32
CA LEU A 169 4.81 -22.27 -5.12
C LEU A 169 4.46 -22.34 -6.61
N PHE A 170 5.46 -22.17 -7.47
CA PHE A 170 5.33 -22.51 -8.88
C PHE A 170 5.29 -24.02 -9.06
N THR A 171 4.41 -24.50 -9.93
CA THR A 171 4.17 -25.92 -10.22
C THR A 171 4.17 -26.16 -11.73
N PRO A 172 4.57 -27.36 -12.20
CA PRO A 172 4.57 -27.67 -13.64
C PRO A 172 3.18 -27.64 -14.28
N SER A 173 2.12 -27.85 -13.50
CA SER A 173 0.73 -27.85 -13.96
C SER A 173 -0.21 -27.31 -12.89
N MET A 174 -1.45 -27.02 -13.28
CA MET A 174 -2.48 -26.55 -12.36
C MET A 174 -2.68 -27.57 -11.21
N PRO A 175 -2.64 -27.11 -9.94
CA PRO A 175 -2.85 -28.00 -8.79
C PRO A 175 -4.20 -28.71 -8.83
N ALA A 176 -4.28 -29.91 -8.26
CA ALA A 176 -5.51 -30.73 -8.25
C ALA A 176 -6.73 -30.01 -7.62
N HIS A 177 -6.50 -29.15 -6.64
CA HIS A 177 -7.54 -28.31 -6.01
C HIS A 177 -7.98 -27.11 -6.87
N ARG A 178 -7.33 -26.85 -8.01
CA ARG A 178 -7.63 -25.79 -8.97
C ARG A 178 -7.57 -24.34 -8.44
N ILE A 179 -6.93 -24.14 -7.29
CA ILE A 179 -6.69 -22.81 -6.72
C ILE A 179 -5.28 -22.39 -7.11
N GLY A 180 -5.14 -21.75 -8.26
CA GLY A 180 -3.85 -21.41 -8.81
C GLY A 180 -3.94 -20.32 -9.89
N MET A 181 -2.80 -19.76 -10.23
CA MET A 181 -2.63 -18.89 -11.39
C MET A 181 -2.33 -19.76 -12.61
N ASN A 182 -2.98 -19.47 -13.72
CA ASN A 182 -2.65 -20.09 -14.99
C ASN A 182 -1.25 -19.69 -15.48
N GLU A 183 -0.77 -20.34 -16.54
CA GLU A 183 0.55 -20.10 -17.13
C GLU A 183 0.84 -18.61 -17.38
N ALA A 184 -0.12 -17.87 -17.92
CA ALA A 184 0.09 -16.46 -18.25
C ALA A 184 0.24 -15.57 -17.01
N CYS A 185 -0.54 -15.83 -15.94
CA CYS A 185 -0.42 -15.14 -14.68
C CYS A 185 0.84 -15.58 -13.90
N ALA A 186 1.20 -16.87 -13.96
CA ALA A 186 2.42 -17.39 -13.33
C ALA A 186 3.69 -16.78 -13.98
N ARG A 187 3.70 -16.66 -15.30
CA ARG A 187 4.79 -15.99 -16.05
C ARG A 187 4.90 -14.51 -15.65
N LEU A 188 3.75 -13.81 -15.57
CA LEU A 188 3.74 -12.40 -15.14
C LEU A 188 4.23 -12.26 -13.70
N LEU A 189 3.84 -13.18 -12.80
CA LEU A 189 4.34 -13.20 -11.43
C LEU A 189 5.87 -13.32 -11.40
N GLY A 190 6.43 -14.30 -12.12
CA GLY A 190 7.89 -14.47 -12.23
C GLY A 190 8.58 -13.22 -12.77
N THR A 191 8.03 -12.60 -13.82
CA THR A 191 8.56 -11.34 -14.37
C THR A 191 8.53 -10.21 -13.31
N LEU A 192 7.43 -10.03 -12.59
CA LEU A 192 7.29 -8.98 -11.58
C LEU A 192 8.12 -9.23 -10.32
N MET A 193 8.49 -10.47 -10.04
CA MET A 193 9.41 -10.82 -8.95
C MET A 193 10.84 -10.34 -9.23
N GLU A 194 11.26 -10.34 -10.49
CA GLU A 194 12.63 -10.01 -10.90
C GLU A 194 12.79 -8.56 -11.34
N CYS A 195 11.72 -7.93 -11.88
CA CYS A 195 11.83 -6.60 -12.43
C CYS A 195 11.83 -5.49 -11.36
N GLU A 196 12.55 -4.40 -11.64
CA GLU A 196 12.42 -3.15 -10.91
C GLU A 196 11.25 -2.31 -11.45
N ALA A 197 10.79 -1.33 -10.67
CA ALA A 197 9.63 -0.50 -11.03
C ALA A 197 9.83 0.27 -12.35
N ASP A 198 11.06 0.62 -12.69
CA ASP A 198 11.41 1.37 -13.91
C ASP A 198 11.22 0.51 -15.18
N ALA A 199 11.31 -0.82 -15.07
CA ALA A 199 11.09 -1.75 -16.17
C ALA A 199 9.60 -2.04 -16.46
N LEU A 200 8.67 -1.52 -15.65
CA LEU A 200 7.23 -1.76 -15.81
C LEU A 200 6.64 -1.23 -17.13
N ALA A 201 7.29 -0.25 -17.75
CA ALA A 201 6.90 0.27 -19.06
C ALA A 201 7.12 -0.77 -20.19
N GLU A 202 8.08 -1.66 -20.01
CA GLU A 202 8.45 -2.70 -20.99
C GLU A 202 7.51 -3.92 -20.95
N ILE A 203 6.61 -4.00 -19.95
CA ILE A 203 5.67 -5.10 -19.78
C ILE A 203 4.32 -4.72 -20.40
N PRO A 204 4.03 -5.16 -21.64
CA PRO A 204 2.77 -4.84 -22.31
C PRO A 204 1.63 -5.68 -21.73
N LEU A 205 0.72 -5.06 -20.98
CA LEU A 205 -0.46 -5.72 -20.42
C LEU A 205 -1.73 -5.06 -20.93
N SER A 206 -2.68 -5.87 -21.38
CA SER A 206 -4.05 -5.42 -21.61
C SER A 206 -4.76 -5.20 -20.26
N ARG A 207 -5.83 -4.40 -20.27
CA ARG A 207 -6.70 -4.21 -19.11
C ARG A 207 -7.18 -5.55 -18.52
N ALA A 208 -7.63 -6.46 -19.38
CA ALA A 208 -8.09 -7.78 -18.96
C ALA A 208 -7.02 -8.57 -18.21
N ARG A 209 -5.78 -8.56 -18.73
CA ARG A 209 -4.65 -9.25 -18.07
C ARG A 209 -4.26 -8.63 -16.73
N ARG A 210 -4.29 -7.29 -16.64
CA ARG A 210 -4.07 -6.63 -15.34
C ARG A 210 -5.11 -7.02 -14.31
N THR A 211 -6.38 -7.03 -14.72
CA THR A 211 -7.50 -7.41 -13.84
C THR A 211 -7.37 -8.87 -13.39
N GLU A 212 -7.13 -9.79 -14.31
CA GLU A 212 -6.95 -11.22 -14.04
C GLU A 212 -5.81 -11.46 -13.03
N PHE A 213 -4.65 -10.86 -13.28
CA PHE A 213 -3.50 -10.99 -12.39
C PHE A 213 -3.74 -10.35 -11.02
N MET A 214 -4.35 -9.18 -10.96
CA MET A 214 -4.71 -8.53 -9.70
C MET A 214 -5.65 -9.40 -8.87
N GLU A 215 -6.69 -9.99 -9.47
CA GLU A 215 -7.60 -10.92 -8.79
C GLU A 215 -6.87 -12.15 -8.24
N ALA A 216 -5.96 -12.70 -9.02
CA ALA A 216 -5.14 -13.83 -8.60
C ALA A 216 -4.21 -13.46 -7.43
N MET A 217 -3.58 -12.28 -7.46
CA MET A 217 -2.78 -11.79 -6.34
C MET A 217 -3.62 -11.54 -5.10
N LEU A 218 -4.81 -10.95 -5.22
CA LEU A 218 -5.72 -10.74 -4.09
C LEU A 218 -6.21 -12.07 -3.50
N SER A 219 -6.42 -13.09 -4.34
CA SER A 219 -6.69 -14.45 -3.88
C SER A 219 -5.51 -15.02 -3.10
N PHE A 220 -4.27 -14.81 -3.57
CA PHE A 220 -3.07 -15.23 -2.86
C PHE A 220 -2.93 -14.54 -1.49
N PHE A 221 -3.14 -13.22 -1.43
CA PHE A 221 -3.19 -12.50 -0.17
C PHE A 221 -4.31 -12.99 0.75
N GLY A 222 -5.45 -13.41 0.19
CA GLY A 222 -6.60 -13.92 0.94
C GLY A 222 -6.32 -15.18 1.74
N TYR A 223 -5.33 -15.99 1.34
CA TYR A 223 -4.87 -17.15 2.11
C TYR A 223 -4.11 -16.77 3.39
N HIS A 224 -3.56 -15.57 3.44
CA HIS A 224 -2.80 -15.06 4.57
C HIS A 224 -3.58 -14.03 5.40
N PHE A 225 -4.49 -13.30 4.76
CA PHE A 225 -5.23 -12.19 5.36
C PHE A 225 -6.69 -12.11 4.88
N ASP A 226 -7.63 -12.60 5.68
CA ASP A 226 -9.07 -12.53 5.36
C ASP A 226 -9.56 -11.10 5.04
N SER A 227 -8.92 -10.10 5.65
CA SER A 227 -9.28 -8.68 5.50
C SER A 227 -9.09 -8.12 4.10
N ILE A 228 -8.31 -8.76 3.23
CA ILE A 228 -8.06 -8.31 1.85
C ILE A 228 -9.34 -8.27 1.01
N HIS A 229 -10.28 -9.17 1.27
CA HIS A 229 -11.56 -9.24 0.55
C HIS A 229 -12.46 -8.01 0.77
N SER A 230 -12.14 -7.16 1.76
CA SER A 230 -12.86 -5.92 2.04
C SER A 230 -12.30 -4.68 1.35
N VAL A 231 -11.27 -4.82 0.48
CA VAL A 231 -10.68 -3.72 -0.30
C VAL A 231 -11.65 -3.28 -1.38
N ARG A 232 -12.06 -2.00 -1.35
CA ARG A 232 -13.07 -1.42 -2.25
C ARG A 232 -12.46 -0.65 -3.42
N SER A 233 -11.27 -0.09 -3.26
CA SER A 233 -10.59 0.70 -4.30
C SER A 233 -10.23 -0.09 -5.56
N ILE A 234 -10.37 -1.42 -5.53
CA ILE A 234 -10.21 -2.29 -6.70
C ILE A 234 -11.18 -1.91 -7.82
N SER A 235 -12.44 -1.57 -7.49
CA SER A 235 -13.42 -1.14 -8.50
C SER A 235 -12.96 0.12 -9.22
N ILE A 236 -12.38 1.07 -8.49
CA ILE A 236 -11.88 2.33 -9.05
C ILE A 236 -10.64 2.06 -9.92
N LEU A 237 -9.72 1.19 -9.47
CA LEU A 237 -8.58 0.78 -10.29
C LEU A 237 -9.01 0.18 -11.64
N ARG A 238 -10.05 -0.65 -11.64
CA ARG A 238 -10.60 -1.26 -12.86
C ARG A 238 -11.22 -0.24 -13.82
N GLU A 239 -11.71 0.88 -13.32
CA GLU A 239 -12.26 1.96 -14.16
C GLU A 239 -11.16 2.80 -14.79
N VAL A 240 -10.06 3.03 -14.07
CA VAL A 240 -8.94 3.88 -14.51
C VAL A 240 -7.97 3.14 -15.43
N PHE A 241 -7.78 1.84 -15.24
CA PHE A 241 -6.83 0.98 -15.97
C PHE A 241 -7.49 -0.19 -16.65
#